data_f0549af4699adc52e8a8a301b3ff516f
#
_entry.id   f0549af4699adc52e8a8a301b3ff516f
#
_cell.length_a   1.000
_cell.length_b   1.000
_cell.length_c   1.000
_cell.angle_alpha   90.00
_cell.angle_beta   90.00
_cell.angle_gamma   90.00
#
_symmetry.space_group_name_H-M   'P 1'
#
loop_
_entity.id
_entity.type
_entity.pdbx_description
1 polymer ?
#
loop_
_entity_poly.entity_id
_entity_poly.type
_entity_poly.pdbx_seq_one_letter_code
_entity_poly.pdbx_strand_id
1 'polypeptide(L)'
;MTQKKNSFLKLPVLLLTTSLVLGLAACGSGNSNSNNGGSGGAGTPAGNTGVNAANNANTGTEANTTPKEPVELLNVSYDPTRELYVSFNAAFAKYWKKKTGQEVTIKQSHGGSGKQSLSVISGLKADVVTLALGYDIDAIAERGLINKDWKSKFQSNSAPYTSTIVFLVRKGNPKGIKDWNDLVKPDVEVITPNPATSGGARWNYLAAWGYAQKQDGGDETKTKEFMKQLFQNVPVLDSGARGSTTTFTERGIGDVLLAWENEAFLSQKELGDKFEIVYPSLSILAEPPVAIVDKVVDDRGTREVAEAYLKYLYTEEGQRIAADHFYRPINPDIAAQYKDKFKELELLQIDKDFGGWAEAQKKHFAEGGTFDEIYKPGSK
;
A
#
# COMPACT_ATOMS: atom_id res chain seq x y z
N MET A 1 -40.68 -30.45 46.66
CA MET A 1 -40.77 -31.74 45.97
C MET A 1 -41.22 -31.48 44.56
N THR A 2 -40.35 -31.59 43.62
CA THR A 2 -40.47 -32.24 42.31
C THR A 2 -39.27 -31.84 41.48
N GLN A 3 -38.35 -32.78 41.33
CA GLN A 3 -37.20 -32.67 40.44
C GLN A 3 -37.65 -32.81 38.98
N LYS A 4 -37.12 -31.97 38.07
CA LYS A 4 -37.16 -32.23 36.63
C LYS A 4 -35.78 -32.55 36.14
N LYS A 5 -35.63 -33.77 35.59
CA LYS A 5 -34.43 -34.36 34.98
C LYS A 5 -34.06 -33.64 33.70
N ASN A 6 -32.80 -33.26 33.58
CA ASN A 6 -32.19 -32.81 32.32
C ASN A 6 -31.76 -34.04 31.50
N SER A 7 -32.28 -34.16 30.29
CA SER A 7 -31.91 -35.16 29.31
C SER A 7 -30.83 -34.57 28.40
N PHE A 8 -29.62 -35.15 28.47
CA PHE A 8 -28.52 -34.83 27.55
C PHE A 8 -28.69 -35.63 26.25
N LEU A 9 -28.92 -34.95 25.15
CA LEU A 9 -28.91 -35.54 23.80
C LEU A 9 -27.46 -35.56 23.29
N LYS A 10 -26.90 -36.75 23.16
CA LYS A 10 -25.57 -36.97 22.55
C LYS A 10 -25.71 -37.06 21.01
N LEU A 11 -25.08 -36.15 20.27
CA LEU A 11 -24.94 -36.25 18.83
C LEU A 11 -23.64 -37.02 18.50
N PRO A 12 -23.65 -37.97 17.55
CA PRO A 12 -22.45 -38.71 17.18
C PRO A 12 -21.58 -37.89 16.18
N VAL A 13 -20.29 -37.88 16.46
CA VAL A 13 -19.26 -37.35 15.58
C VAL A 13 -19.04 -38.34 14.42
N LEU A 14 -19.32 -37.89 13.20
CA LEU A 14 -19.05 -38.65 11.97
C LEU A 14 -17.64 -38.26 11.48
N LEU A 15 -16.67 -39.17 11.65
CA LEU A 15 -15.34 -39.07 11.05
C LEU A 15 -15.43 -39.45 9.55
N LEU A 16 -15.17 -38.49 8.68
CA LEU A 16 -14.96 -38.74 7.25
C LEU A 16 -13.45 -38.83 6.98
N THR A 17 -12.97 -40.04 6.78
CA THR A 17 -11.60 -40.33 6.29
C THR A 17 -11.60 -40.27 4.76
N THR A 18 -10.96 -39.26 4.17
CA THR A 18 -10.66 -39.25 2.73
C THR A 18 -9.27 -39.79 2.48
N SER A 19 -9.23 -40.92 1.80
CA SER A 19 -8.02 -41.64 1.37
C SER A 19 -7.37 -40.86 0.21
N LEU A 20 -6.07 -40.57 0.35
CA LEU A 20 -5.21 -40.00 -0.66
C LEU A 20 -4.65 -41.15 -1.53
N VAL A 21 -4.99 -41.18 -2.82
CA VAL A 21 -4.40 -42.08 -3.79
C VAL A 21 -3.21 -41.42 -4.46
N LEU A 22 -2.01 -41.92 -4.19
CA LEU A 22 -0.79 -41.60 -4.94
C LEU A 22 -0.79 -42.41 -6.23
N GLY A 23 -0.80 -41.73 -7.37
CA GLY A 23 -0.50 -42.35 -8.67
C GLY A 23 0.92 -41.99 -9.11
N LEU A 24 1.84 -42.93 -8.94
CA LEU A 24 3.14 -42.95 -9.63
C LEU A 24 2.94 -43.47 -11.05
N ALA A 25 3.39 -42.76 -12.05
CA ALA A 25 3.68 -43.33 -13.37
C ALA A 25 5.07 -42.88 -13.80
N ALA A 26 5.96 -43.85 -13.87
CA ALA A 26 7.34 -43.75 -14.35
C ALA A 26 7.43 -44.26 -15.78
N CYS A 27 8.51 -43.83 -16.45
CA CYS A 27 9.21 -44.45 -17.58
C CYS A 27 8.68 -44.27 -18.98
N GLY A 28 9.60 -43.78 -19.82
CA GLY A 28 9.59 -43.93 -21.27
C GLY A 28 10.82 -43.31 -21.92
N SER A 29 11.94 -44.03 -21.82
CA SER A 29 13.21 -43.78 -22.54
C SER A 29 13.02 -44.06 -24.04
N GLY A 30 13.64 -43.26 -24.91
CA GLY A 30 13.66 -43.51 -26.35
C GLY A 30 14.82 -42.77 -27.00
N ASN A 31 15.95 -43.47 -27.02
CA ASN A 31 17.19 -43.17 -27.73
C ASN A 31 17.05 -43.59 -29.20
N SER A 32 17.45 -42.81 -30.16
CA SER A 32 17.92 -43.27 -31.45
C SER A 32 18.86 -42.31 -32.12
N ASN A 33 20.02 -42.78 -32.21
CA ASN A 33 21.22 -42.39 -32.90
C ASN A 33 21.08 -42.72 -34.40
N SER A 34 21.61 -41.92 -35.32
CA SER A 34 22.15 -42.39 -36.60
C SER A 34 23.11 -41.40 -37.21
N ASN A 35 24.31 -41.86 -37.31
CA ASN A 35 25.44 -41.41 -38.10
C ASN A 35 25.20 -41.42 -39.62
N ASN A 36 25.89 -40.55 -40.33
CA ASN A 36 26.82 -40.80 -41.46
C ASN A 36 27.16 -39.47 -42.12
N GLY A 37 28.37 -39.07 -42.43
CA GLY A 37 29.54 -39.80 -42.87
C GLY A 37 29.95 -39.29 -44.26
N GLY A 38 31.20 -38.87 -44.44
CA GLY A 38 31.81 -38.69 -45.76
C GLY A 38 32.28 -37.25 -46.03
N SER A 39 33.52 -36.92 -45.79
CA SER A 39 34.75 -37.19 -46.49
C SER A 39 34.99 -36.34 -47.79
N GLY A 40 36.03 -35.51 -47.74
CA GLY A 40 37.03 -35.44 -48.77
C GLY A 40 37.12 -34.20 -49.62
N GLY A 41 38.32 -33.59 -49.60
CA GLY A 41 38.80 -32.90 -50.79
C GLY A 41 39.58 -31.61 -50.56
N ALA A 42 40.86 -31.75 -50.46
CA ALA A 42 41.86 -30.70 -50.45
C ALA A 42 41.98 -29.97 -51.81
N GLY A 43 42.44 -28.73 -51.76
CA GLY A 43 42.91 -28.05 -52.96
C GLY A 43 43.16 -26.57 -52.73
N THR A 44 44.39 -26.18 -52.34
CA THR A 44 45.00 -24.89 -52.64
C THR A 44 45.75 -25.03 -53.98
N PRO A 45 46.15 -23.97 -54.77
CA PRO A 45 46.71 -22.68 -54.29
C PRO A 45 46.47 -21.44 -55.17
N ALA A 46 46.86 -20.29 -54.59
CA ALA A 46 47.59 -19.13 -55.15
C ALA A 46 47.01 -18.23 -56.23
N GLY A 47 47.10 -16.91 -55.96
CA GLY A 47 47.38 -15.93 -56.96
C GLY A 47 46.68 -14.56 -56.80
N ASN A 48 47.27 -13.69 -56.09
CA ASN A 48 47.88 -12.40 -56.42
C ASN A 48 47.00 -11.19 -56.86
N THR A 49 47.37 -10.05 -56.21
CA THR A 49 47.33 -8.62 -56.67
C THR A 49 45.97 -7.93 -56.75
N GLY A 50 45.69 -7.00 -55.85
CA GLY A 50 46.12 -5.59 -56.04
C GLY A 50 45.00 -4.57 -55.91
N VAL A 51 45.29 -3.54 -55.21
CA VAL A 51 44.84 -2.11 -55.29
C VAL A 51 43.77 -1.63 -54.32
N ASN A 52 44.24 -0.62 -53.57
CA ASN A 52 43.55 0.30 -52.66
C ASN A 52 42.24 0.88 -53.18
N ALA A 53 41.28 0.96 -52.28
CA ALA A 53 40.37 2.08 -52.21
C ALA A 53 39.98 2.31 -50.75
N ALA A 54 40.37 3.48 -50.24
CA ALA A 54 39.96 3.98 -48.95
C ALA A 54 38.41 4.17 -48.92
N ASN A 55 37.74 3.47 -48.06
CA ASN A 55 36.38 3.85 -47.65
C ASN A 55 36.34 4.00 -46.14
N ASN A 56 36.08 5.23 -45.81
CA ASN A 56 35.83 5.78 -44.49
C ASN A 56 34.65 5.02 -43.83
N ALA A 57 34.93 3.98 -43.07
CA ALA A 57 33.92 3.33 -42.26
C ALA A 57 33.82 4.09 -40.95
N ASN A 58 32.77 4.88 -40.85
CA ASN A 58 32.26 5.43 -39.61
C ASN A 58 31.91 4.25 -38.67
N THR A 59 32.87 3.86 -37.84
CA THR A 59 32.62 2.89 -36.76
C THR A 59 31.84 3.60 -35.68
N GLY A 60 30.51 3.64 -35.87
CA GLY A 60 29.60 3.79 -34.74
C GLY A 60 29.88 2.63 -33.77
N THR A 61 30.48 2.96 -32.65
CA THR A 61 30.64 2.03 -31.53
C THR A 61 29.24 1.66 -31.05
N GLU A 62 28.63 0.62 -31.61
CA GLU A 62 27.52 -0.06 -30.96
C GLU A 62 28.10 -0.57 -29.67
N ALA A 63 27.68 0.06 -28.58
CA ALA A 63 27.93 -0.45 -27.23
C ALA A 63 27.35 -1.87 -27.17
N ASN A 64 28.23 -2.85 -27.23
CA ASN A 64 27.88 -4.26 -27.03
C ASN A 64 27.46 -4.45 -25.56
N THR A 65 26.25 -3.98 -25.25
CA THR A 65 25.66 -4.18 -23.92
C THR A 65 25.13 -5.58 -23.88
N THR A 66 25.90 -6.48 -23.28
CA THR A 66 25.36 -7.77 -22.84
C THR A 66 24.05 -7.53 -22.11
N PRO A 67 22.94 -8.17 -22.51
CA PRO A 67 21.67 -7.99 -21.82
C PRO A 67 21.86 -8.27 -20.32
N LYS A 68 21.49 -7.32 -19.46
CA LYS A 68 21.51 -7.54 -18.01
C LYS A 68 20.50 -8.65 -17.67
N GLU A 69 20.86 -9.53 -16.75
CA GLU A 69 19.95 -10.56 -16.25
C GLU A 69 18.65 -9.92 -15.70
N PRO A 70 17.49 -10.55 -15.91
CA PRO A 70 16.22 -10.09 -15.34
C PRO A 70 16.30 -9.95 -13.82
N VAL A 71 15.64 -8.95 -13.28
CA VAL A 71 15.62 -8.69 -11.83
C VAL A 71 14.20 -8.68 -11.30
N GLU A 72 14.04 -9.13 -10.05
CA GLU A 72 12.76 -9.10 -9.34
C GLU A 72 12.86 -8.20 -8.11
N LEU A 73 11.89 -7.31 -7.92
CA LEU A 73 11.67 -6.51 -6.72
C LEU A 73 10.42 -6.98 -5.98
N LEU A 74 10.45 -6.87 -4.66
CA LEU A 74 9.25 -6.96 -3.82
C LEU A 74 8.95 -5.59 -3.20
N ASN A 75 7.79 -5.02 -3.55
CA ASN A 75 7.21 -3.85 -2.89
C ASN A 75 6.21 -4.31 -1.82
N VAL A 76 6.48 -3.98 -0.56
CA VAL A 76 5.60 -4.23 0.57
C VAL A 76 4.86 -2.94 0.92
N SER A 77 3.55 -2.92 0.69
CA SER A 77 2.72 -1.72 0.68
C SER A 77 1.50 -1.82 1.60
N TYR A 78 0.92 -0.67 1.94
CA TYR A 78 -0.37 -0.62 2.64
C TYR A 78 -1.55 -0.75 1.65
N ASP A 79 -2.72 -1.12 2.18
CA ASP A 79 -3.87 -1.56 1.37
C ASP A 79 -4.33 -0.60 0.26
N PRO A 80 -4.53 0.72 0.50
CA PRO A 80 -5.11 1.64 -0.48
C PRO A 80 -4.32 1.84 -1.78
N THR A 81 -3.09 1.36 -1.86
CA THR A 81 -2.21 1.56 -3.02
C THR A 81 -2.25 0.44 -4.06
N ARG A 82 -3.11 -0.57 -3.91
CA ARG A 82 -3.12 -1.75 -4.81
C ARG A 82 -3.21 -1.35 -6.27
N GLU A 83 -4.20 -0.58 -6.62
CA GLU A 83 -4.52 -0.19 -7.99
C GLU A 83 -3.46 0.76 -8.55
N LEU A 84 -2.96 1.67 -7.71
CA LEU A 84 -1.84 2.55 -8.03
C LEU A 84 -0.62 1.74 -8.48
N TYR A 85 -0.18 0.78 -7.65
CA TYR A 85 1.03 0.03 -7.96
C TYR A 85 0.87 -0.98 -9.10
N VAL A 86 -0.33 -1.43 -9.44
CA VAL A 86 -0.55 -2.18 -10.69
C VAL A 86 -0.15 -1.34 -11.90
N SER A 87 -0.67 -0.11 -11.99
CA SER A 87 -0.36 0.82 -13.10
C SER A 87 1.09 1.30 -13.07
N PHE A 88 1.56 1.67 -11.89
CA PHE A 88 2.91 2.18 -11.69
C PHE A 88 3.98 1.14 -12.04
N ASN A 89 3.83 -0.10 -11.60
CA ASN A 89 4.78 -1.18 -11.89
C ASN A 89 4.88 -1.47 -13.38
N ALA A 90 3.75 -1.45 -14.09
CA ALA A 90 3.74 -1.63 -15.55
C ALA A 90 4.48 -0.50 -16.29
N ALA A 91 4.29 0.75 -15.85
CA ALA A 91 4.98 1.91 -16.40
C ALA A 91 6.48 1.87 -16.08
N PHE A 92 6.84 1.61 -14.82
CA PHE A 92 8.23 1.50 -14.40
C PHE A 92 8.99 0.39 -15.14
N ALA A 93 8.38 -0.78 -15.30
CA ALA A 93 9.03 -1.90 -16.01
C ALA A 93 9.37 -1.53 -17.46
N LYS A 94 8.47 -0.82 -18.16
CA LYS A 94 8.72 -0.31 -19.51
C LYS A 94 9.84 0.74 -19.52
N TYR A 95 9.80 1.68 -18.58
CA TYR A 95 10.82 2.72 -18.41
C TYR A 95 12.19 2.10 -18.16
N TRP A 96 12.28 1.15 -17.21
CA TRP A 96 13.54 0.51 -16.82
C TRP A 96 14.15 -0.29 -17.97
N LYS A 97 13.33 -1.09 -18.66
CA LYS A 97 13.76 -1.84 -19.85
C LYS A 97 14.26 -0.92 -20.94
N LYS A 98 13.55 0.18 -21.24
CA LYS A 98 13.97 1.16 -22.25
C LYS A 98 15.29 1.82 -21.88
N LYS A 99 15.49 2.12 -20.58
CA LYS A 99 16.67 2.83 -20.07
C LYS A 99 17.92 1.96 -19.98
N THR A 100 17.77 0.70 -19.60
CA THR A 100 18.88 -0.18 -19.19
C THR A 100 19.01 -1.46 -20.01
N GLY A 101 18.01 -1.82 -20.79
CA GLY A 101 17.88 -3.13 -21.43
C GLY A 101 17.48 -4.27 -20.49
N GLN A 102 17.41 -4.04 -19.17
CA GLN A 102 17.10 -5.03 -18.16
C GLN A 102 15.59 -5.18 -17.97
N GLU A 103 15.11 -6.43 -17.95
CA GLU A 103 13.75 -6.74 -17.52
C GLU A 103 13.63 -6.66 -16.00
N VAL A 104 12.53 -6.08 -15.52
CA VAL A 104 12.19 -6.07 -14.09
C VAL A 104 10.78 -6.54 -13.85
N THR A 105 10.62 -7.42 -12.87
CA THR A 105 9.32 -7.86 -12.36
C THR A 105 9.14 -7.33 -10.95
N ILE A 106 8.05 -6.60 -10.69
CA ILE A 106 7.76 -6.06 -9.36
C ILE A 106 6.61 -6.87 -8.75
N LYS A 107 6.93 -7.66 -7.72
CA LYS A 107 5.95 -8.32 -6.87
C LYS A 107 5.41 -7.36 -5.83
N GLN A 108 4.18 -7.60 -5.38
CA GLN A 108 3.50 -6.76 -4.40
C GLN A 108 2.98 -7.60 -3.24
N SER A 109 3.10 -7.03 -2.03
CA SER A 109 2.38 -7.49 -0.84
C SER A 109 1.59 -6.32 -0.28
N HIS A 110 0.28 -6.49 -0.08
CA HIS A 110 -0.61 -5.45 0.45
C HIS A 110 -1.29 -5.91 1.73
N GLY A 111 -1.46 -4.99 2.67
CA GLY A 111 -2.12 -5.23 3.95
C GLY A 111 -2.14 -3.99 4.83
N GLY A 112 -2.61 -4.10 6.05
CA GLY A 112 -2.51 -3.01 7.02
C GLY A 112 -1.04 -2.63 7.24
N SER A 113 -0.72 -1.32 7.23
CA SER A 113 0.65 -0.79 7.25
C SER A 113 1.50 -1.35 8.40
N GLY A 114 0.97 -1.35 9.64
CA GLY A 114 1.68 -1.93 10.78
C GLY A 114 1.93 -3.45 10.65
N LYS A 115 1.01 -4.20 10.03
CA LYS A 115 1.23 -5.62 9.74
C LYS A 115 2.31 -5.83 8.70
N GLN A 116 2.36 -4.99 7.67
CA GLN A 116 3.39 -5.03 6.64
C GLN A 116 4.77 -4.72 7.21
N SER A 117 4.87 -3.70 8.07
CA SER A 117 6.09 -3.39 8.81
C SER A 117 6.58 -4.59 9.64
N LEU A 118 5.68 -5.20 10.43
CA LEU A 118 6.02 -6.41 11.21
C LEU A 118 6.44 -7.59 10.33
N SER A 119 5.86 -7.77 9.16
CA SER A 119 6.25 -8.83 8.22
C SER A 119 7.69 -8.65 7.73
N VAL A 120 8.09 -7.40 7.41
CA VAL A 120 9.48 -7.08 7.03
C VAL A 120 10.44 -7.30 8.20
N ILE A 121 10.09 -6.83 9.40
CA ILE A 121 10.86 -7.06 10.63
C ILE A 121 11.03 -8.56 10.90
N SER A 122 10.01 -9.36 10.62
CA SER A 122 10.00 -10.82 10.81
C SER A 122 10.70 -11.60 9.69
N GLY A 123 11.30 -10.91 8.71
CA GLY A 123 12.16 -11.54 7.70
C GLY A 123 11.60 -11.59 6.27
N LEU A 124 10.45 -10.97 5.98
CA LEU A 124 9.99 -10.80 4.60
C LEU A 124 10.99 -9.93 3.83
N LYS A 125 11.58 -10.50 2.77
CA LYS A 125 12.65 -9.89 1.98
C LYS A 125 12.09 -8.84 1.00
N ALA A 126 11.56 -7.74 1.52
CA ALA A 126 11.12 -6.60 0.74
C ALA A 126 12.32 -5.79 0.24
N ASP A 127 12.33 -5.40 -1.02
CA ASP A 127 13.32 -4.46 -1.56
C ASP A 127 12.96 -3.02 -1.21
N VAL A 128 11.66 -2.71 -1.26
CA VAL A 128 11.13 -1.40 -0.89
C VAL A 128 9.87 -1.56 -0.04
N VAL A 129 9.63 -0.58 0.79
CA VAL A 129 8.39 -0.43 1.55
C VAL A 129 7.70 0.88 1.15
N THR A 130 6.37 0.83 1.02
CA THR A 130 5.51 1.97 0.70
C THR A 130 4.36 1.94 1.69
N LEU A 131 4.56 2.53 2.87
CA LEU A 131 3.69 2.38 4.03
C LEU A 131 2.84 3.62 4.30
N ALA A 132 1.84 3.48 5.15
CA ALA A 132 0.94 4.60 5.47
C ALA A 132 1.56 5.63 6.42
N LEU A 133 2.55 5.22 7.23
CA LEU A 133 3.08 6.01 8.34
C LEU A 133 4.60 6.00 8.38
N GLY A 134 5.19 7.15 8.70
CA GLY A 134 6.62 7.23 9.02
C GLY A 134 7.02 6.33 10.18
N TYR A 135 6.18 6.22 11.22
CA TYR A 135 6.41 5.34 12.37
C TYR A 135 6.62 3.87 11.98
N ASP A 136 5.86 3.35 11.01
CA ASP A 136 5.98 1.96 10.57
C ASP A 136 7.30 1.72 9.83
N ILE A 137 7.87 2.73 9.15
CA ILE A 137 9.22 2.67 8.56
C ILE A 137 10.29 2.83 9.65
N ASP A 138 10.10 3.74 10.60
CA ASP A 138 11.01 3.93 11.74
C ASP A 138 11.17 2.62 12.52
N ALA A 139 10.11 1.85 12.73
CA ALA A 139 10.16 0.55 13.39
C ALA A 139 11.04 -0.48 12.64
N ILE A 140 11.05 -0.44 11.30
CA ILE A 140 11.94 -1.29 10.48
C ILE A 140 13.39 -0.77 10.58
N ALA A 141 13.58 0.56 10.59
CA ALA A 141 14.89 1.20 10.71
C ALA A 141 15.54 0.94 12.08
N GLU A 142 14.78 0.88 13.16
CA GLU A 142 15.24 0.51 14.49
C GLU A 142 15.81 -0.92 14.55
N ARG A 143 15.40 -1.79 13.64
CA ARG A 143 15.95 -3.15 13.48
C ARG A 143 17.19 -3.20 12.57
N GLY A 144 17.66 -2.05 12.10
CA GLY A 144 18.84 -1.95 11.22
C GLY A 144 18.61 -2.47 9.79
N LEU A 145 17.36 -2.60 9.36
CA LEU A 145 17.00 -3.06 8.01
C LEU A 145 16.92 -1.89 7.01
N ILE A 146 16.58 -0.71 7.50
CA ILE A 146 16.47 0.56 6.75
C ILE A 146 17.42 1.56 7.41
N ASN A 147 18.09 2.40 6.64
CA ASN A 147 18.94 3.47 7.16
C ASN A 147 18.09 4.52 7.89
N LYS A 148 18.56 5.03 9.02
CA LYS A 148 17.82 5.98 9.86
C LYS A 148 17.54 7.33 9.19
N ASP A 149 18.28 7.67 8.15
CA ASP A 149 18.13 8.89 7.36
C ASP A 149 17.13 8.74 6.19
N TRP A 150 16.31 7.69 6.20
CA TRP A 150 15.36 7.36 5.12
C TRP A 150 14.44 8.53 4.73
N LYS A 151 14.03 9.36 5.70
CA LYS A 151 13.17 10.54 5.44
C LYS A 151 13.80 11.55 4.50
N SER A 152 15.13 11.68 4.51
CA SER A 152 15.87 12.63 3.67
C SER A 152 16.32 12.06 2.33
N LYS A 153 16.05 10.79 2.03
CA LYS A 153 16.48 10.14 0.78
C LYS A 153 15.73 10.64 -0.44
N PHE A 154 14.47 11.02 -0.27
CA PHE A 154 13.63 11.55 -1.34
C PHE A 154 12.94 12.85 -0.90
N GLN A 155 12.40 13.59 -1.87
CA GLN A 155 11.68 14.84 -1.62
C GLN A 155 10.47 14.63 -0.68
N SER A 156 10.01 15.70 -0.06
CA SER A 156 8.81 15.72 0.80
C SER A 156 8.85 14.65 1.89
N ASN A 157 9.97 14.55 2.63
CA ASN A 157 10.16 13.52 3.68
C ASN A 157 9.93 12.09 3.17
N SER A 158 10.33 11.82 1.93
CA SER A 158 10.10 10.55 1.24
C SER A 158 8.63 10.20 1.03
N ALA A 159 7.73 11.19 1.00
CA ALA A 159 6.30 11.02 0.68
C ALA A 159 6.03 11.51 -0.77
N PRO A 160 5.93 10.60 -1.76
CA PRO A 160 5.82 10.97 -3.17
C PRO A 160 4.45 11.52 -3.57
N TYR A 161 3.44 11.34 -2.76
CA TYR A 161 2.07 11.82 -2.93
C TYR A 161 1.42 11.95 -1.57
N THR A 162 0.27 12.62 -1.52
CA THR A 162 -0.51 12.79 -0.30
C THR A 162 -1.95 12.36 -0.48
N SER A 163 -2.68 12.28 0.61
CA SER A 163 -4.13 12.07 0.63
C SER A 163 -4.72 12.80 1.85
N THR A 164 -6.00 12.64 2.06
CA THR A 164 -6.68 13.15 3.26
C THR A 164 -7.82 12.22 3.64
N ILE A 165 -8.47 12.48 4.78
CA ILE A 165 -9.60 11.70 5.25
C ILE A 165 -10.89 12.41 4.85
N VAL A 166 -11.81 11.64 4.28
CA VAL A 166 -13.15 12.07 3.88
C VAL A 166 -14.18 11.09 4.40
N PHE A 167 -15.45 11.43 4.29
CA PHE A 167 -16.56 10.55 4.62
C PHE A 167 -17.18 10.01 3.32
N LEU A 168 -17.26 8.70 3.21
CA LEU A 168 -18.05 8.06 2.16
C LEU A 168 -19.41 7.69 2.75
N VAL A 169 -20.48 8.26 2.21
CA VAL A 169 -21.84 8.04 2.68
C VAL A 169 -22.70 7.36 1.61
N ARG A 170 -23.83 6.81 2.00
CA ARG A 170 -24.82 6.25 1.07
C ARG A 170 -25.37 7.36 0.18
N LYS A 171 -25.82 7.02 -1.05
CA LYS A 171 -26.43 7.96 -1.98
C LYS A 171 -27.59 8.73 -1.33
N GLY A 172 -27.61 10.04 -1.56
CA GLY A 172 -28.60 10.95 -0.97
C GLY A 172 -28.35 11.27 0.50
N ASN A 173 -27.25 10.76 1.07
CA ASN A 173 -26.84 11.02 2.46
C ASN A 173 -28.00 10.93 3.47
N PRO A 174 -28.62 9.75 3.66
CA PRO A 174 -29.86 9.61 4.44
C PRO A 174 -29.77 10.09 5.89
N LYS A 175 -28.55 10.04 6.46
CA LYS A 175 -28.28 10.48 7.85
C LYS A 175 -27.91 11.98 7.93
N GLY A 176 -27.82 12.67 6.78
CA GLY A 176 -27.47 14.09 6.76
C GLY A 176 -26.10 14.40 7.31
N ILE A 177 -25.12 13.49 7.12
CA ILE A 177 -23.74 13.63 7.57
C ILE A 177 -23.07 14.79 6.83
N LYS A 178 -22.56 15.76 7.56
CA LYS A 178 -21.87 16.95 7.01
C LYS A 178 -20.49 17.14 7.59
N ASP A 179 -20.31 16.80 8.85
CA ASP A 179 -19.05 17.00 9.59
C ASP A 179 -18.90 15.98 10.72
N TRP A 180 -17.77 16.00 11.40
CA TRP A 180 -17.40 15.09 12.48
C TRP A 180 -18.43 15.00 13.61
N ASN A 181 -19.09 16.11 13.97
CA ASN A 181 -20.13 16.12 14.99
C ASN A 181 -21.35 15.26 14.64
N ASP A 182 -21.58 14.98 13.36
CA ASP A 182 -22.66 14.10 12.95
C ASP A 182 -22.36 12.62 13.23
N LEU A 183 -21.07 12.27 13.37
CA LEU A 183 -20.60 10.91 13.59
C LEU A 183 -20.81 10.40 15.02
N VAL A 184 -21.05 11.31 15.97
CA VAL A 184 -21.31 10.97 17.38
C VAL A 184 -22.80 10.92 17.71
N LYS A 185 -23.68 11.11 16.72
CA LYS A 185 -25.13 10.94 16.91
C LYS A 185 -25.44 9.47 17.17
N PRO A 186 -26.38 9.17 18.10
CA PRO A 186 -26.62 7.78 18.55
C PRO A 186 -27.22 6.85 17.49
N ASP A 187 -27.77 7.41 16.40
CA ASP A 187 -28.39 6.69 15.28
C ASP A 187 -27.49 6.59 14.05
N VAL A 188 -26.20 6.93 14.16
CA VAL A 188 -25.21 6.87 13.09
C VAL A 188 -24.23 5.74 13.34
N GLU A 189 -24.10 4.82 12.40
CA GLU A 189 -23.09 3.77 12.43
C GLU A 189 -21.87 4.17 11.57
N VAL A 190 -20.70 4.19 12.22
CA VAL A 190 -19.42 4.60 11.61
C VAL A 190 -18.57 3.38 11.29
N ILE A 191 -18.06 3.27 10.09
CA ILE A 191 -17.09 2.25 9.70
C ILE A 191 -15.70 2.89 9.60
N THR A 192 -14.75 2.29 10.28
CA THR A 192 -13.32 2.64 10.22
C THR A 192 -12.48 1.42 10.55
N PRO A 193 -11.27 1.28 9.99
CA PRO A 193 -10.39 0.18 10.37
C PRO A 193 -9.80 0.38 11.78
N ASN A 194 -9.18 -0.68 12.30
CA ASN A 194 -8.61 -0.70 13.64
C ASN A 194 -7.26 0.04 13.70
N PRO A 195 -7.09 1.10 14.50
CA PRO A 195 -5.83 1.81 14.67
C PRO A 195 -4.66 0.96 15.18
N ALA A 196 -4.94 -0.15 15.87
CA ALA A 196 -3.90 -1.08 16.33
C ALA A 196 -3.20 -1.81 15.17
N THR A 197 -3.87 -2.00 14.02
CA THR A 197 -3.36 -2.82 12.90
C THR A 197 -3.26 -2.07 11.58
N SER A 198 -3.99 -0.97 11.42
CA SER A 198 -4.09 -0.18 10.19
C SER A 198 -3.50 1.21 10.38
N GLY A 199 -2.46 1.52 9.60
CA GLY A 199 -1.92 2.88 9.54
C GLY A 199 -2.96 3.88 9.00
N GLY A 200 -3.79 3.47 8.05
CA GLY A 200 -4.89 4.30 7.55
C GLY A 200 -5.86 4.72 8.67
N ALA A 201 -6.16 3.80 9.59
CA ALA A 201 -7.02 4.08 10.75
C ALA A 201 -6.40 5.08 11.72
N ARG A 202 -5.06 5.10 11.85
CA ARG A 202 -4.39 6.10 12.70
C ARG A 202 -4.57 7.52 12.16
N TRP A 203 -4.54 7.69 10.85
CA TRP A 203 -4.86 8.96 10.22
C TRP A 203 -6.34 9.35 10.43
N ASN A 204 -7.29 8.41 10.30
CA ASN A 204 -8.71 8.65 10.58
C ASN A 204 -8.91 9.10 12.04
N TYR A 205 -8.27 8.40 12.99
CA TYR A 205 -8.33 8.73 14.41
C TYR A 205 -7.76 10.13 14.69
N LEU A 206 -6.58 10.45 14.15
CA LEU A 206 -5.94 11.75 14.39
C LEU A 206 -6.72 12.91 13.76
N ALA A 207 -7.36 12.69 12.61
CA ALA A 207 -8.24 13.69 12.00
C ALA A 207 -9.44 14.00 12.91
N ALA A 208 -10.11 12.96 13.44
CA ALA A 208 -11.22 13.10 14.38
C ALA A 208 -10.79 13.76 15.70
N TRP A 209 -9.65 13.31 16.25
CA TRP A 209 -9.07 13.87 17.48
C TRP A 209 -8.77 15.36 17.33
N GLY A 210 -8.07 15.75 16.28
CA GLY A 210 -7.68 17.13 16.05
C GLY A 210 -8.88 18.05 15.81
N TYR A 211 -9.92 17.53 15.13
CA TYR A 211 -11.18 18.26 15.01
C TYR A 211 -11.80 18.52 16.38
N ALA A 212 -11.99 17.48 17.19
CA ALA A 212 -12.59 17.61 18.52
C ALA A 212 -11.76 18.54 19.42
N GLN A 213 -10.42 18.37 19.43
CA GLN A 213 -9.53 19.22 20.20
C GLN A 213 -9.66 20.70 19.82
N LYS A 214 -9.83 21.00 18.53
CA LYS A 214 -10.01 22.38 18.04
C LYS A 214 -11.38 22.95 18.46
N GLN A 215 -12.45 22.14 18.40
CA GLN A 215 -13.79 22.55 18.83
C GLN A 215 -13.87 22.82 20.34
N ASP A 216 -13.18 22.01 21.12
CA ASP A 216 -13.21 22.07 22.59
C ASP A 216 -12.18 23.05 23.19
N GLY A 217 -11.50 23.83 22.35
CA GLY A 217 -10.47 24.80 22.81
C GLY A 217 -9.27 24.13 23.47
N GLY A 218 -8.96 22.87 23.11
CA GLY A 218 -7.84 22.09 23.64
C GLY A 218 -8.17 21.30 24.91
N ASP A 219 -9.43 21.22 25.35
CA ASP A 219 -9.84 20.42 26.51
C ASP A 219 -9.75 18.91 26.16
N GLU A 220 -8.73 18.26 26.69
CA GLU A 220 -8.46 16.85 26.40
C GLU A 220 -9.55 15.92 26.94
N THR A 221 -10.22 16.27 28.03
CA THR A 221 -11.30 15.44 28.61
C THR A 221 -12.50 15.41 27.67
N LYS A 222 -12.88 16.55 27.13
CA LYS A 222 -13.97 16.65 26.14
C LYS A 222 -13.60 15.98 24.84
N THR A 223 -12.34 16.16 24.38
CA THR A 223 -11.83 15.45 23.19
C THR A 223 -11.90 13.94 23.35
N LYS A 224 -11.50 13.41 24.51
CA LYS A 224 -11.62 11.97 24.80
C LYS A 224 -13.07 11.50 24.80
N GLU A 225 -13.98 12.29 25.37
CA GLU A 225 -15.42 11.95 25.39
C GLU A 225 -16.00 11.92 23.97
N PHE A 226 -15.68 12.91 23.13
CA PHE A 226 -16.05 12.90 21.71
C PHE A 226 -15.56 11.65 21.00
N MET A 227 -14.28 11.28 21.17
CA MET A 227 -13.70 10.10 20.56
C MET A 227 -14.36 8.82 21.07
N LYS A 228 -14.67 8.75 22.36
CA LYS A 228 -15.39 7.60 22.93
C LYS A 228 -16.77 7.44 22.31
N GLN A 229 -17.54 8.55 22.16
CA GLN A 229 -18.84 8.52 21.49
C GLN A 229 -18.72 8.09 20.03
N LEU A 230 -17.70 8.58 19.30
CA LEU A 230 -17.44 8.15 17.92
C LEU A 230 -17.19 6.64 17.86
N PHE A 231 -16.31 6.10 18.71
CA PHE A 231 -15.99 4.66 18.71
C PHE A 231 -17.10 3.78 19.25
N GLN A 232 -18.03 4.30 20.07
CA GLN A 232 -19.25 3.61 20.44
C GLN A 232 -20.18 3.37 19.23
N ASN A 233 -20.12 4.24 18.24
CA ASN A 233 -20.85 4.14 16.97
C ASN A 233 -20.16 3.24 15.94
N VAL A 234 -19.02 2.62 16.28
CA VAL A 234 -18.29 1.73 15.37
C VAL A 234 -18.65 0.27 15.64
N PRO A 235 -19.50 -0.36 14.81
CA PRO A 235 -19.95 -1.73 15.03
C PRO A 235 -18.88 -2.77 14.67
N VAL A 236 -17.94 -2.43 13.76
CA VAL A 236 -16.91 -3.34 13.25
C VAL A 236 -15.59 -2.59 13.09
N LEU A 237 -14.50 -3.15 13.62
CA LEU A 237 -13.14 -2.70 13.38
C LEU A 237 -12.41 -3.73 12.52
N ASP A 238 -12.38 -3.47 11.21
CA ASP A 238 -11.63 -4.29 10.27
C ASP A 238 -10.12 -4.11 10.43
N SER A 239 -9.33 -5.10 10.05
CA SER A 239 -7.88 -5.07 10.25
C SER A 239 -7.11 -4.10 9.33
N GLY A 240 -7.74 -3.58 8.29
CA GLY A 240 -7.16 -2.67 7.31
C GLY A 240 -8.22 -1.89 6.54
N ALA A 241 -7.80 -0.85 5.82
CA ALA A 241 -8.70 0.06 5.11
C ALA A 241 -9.59 -0.65 4.08
N ARG A 242 -9.02 -1.58 3.29
CA ARG A 242 -9.79 -2.34 2.29
C ARG A 242 -10.89 -3.20 2.94
N GLY A 243 -10.63 -3.79 4.12
CA GLY A 243 -11.66 -4.51 4.89
C GLY A 243 -12.85 -3.62 5.24
N SER A 244 -12.58 -2.41 5.73
CA SER A 244 -13.61 -1.43 6.06
C SER A 244 -14.38 -0.96 4.82
N THR A 245 -13.69 -0.73 3.71
CA THR A 245 -14.36 -0.42 2.42
C THR A 245 -15.30 -1.55 2.02
N THR A 246 -14.85 -2.82 2.05
CA THR A 246 -15.70 -3.99 1.75
C THR A 246 -16.89 -4.10 2.74
N THR A 247 -16.64 -3.91 4.03
CA THR A 247 -17.71 -3.93 5.05
C THR A 247 -18.78 -2.87 4.76
N PHE A 248 -18.37 -1.67 4.39
CA PHE A 248 -19.29 -0.60 4.05
C PHE A 248 -19.95 -0.82 2.68
N THR A 249 -19.18 -1.02 1.61
CA THR A 249 -19.68 -0.97 0.24
C THR A 249 -20.39 -2.25 -0.20
N GLU A 250 -19.89 -3.42 0.20
CA GLU A 250 -20.39 -4.72 -0.26
C GLU A 250 -21.30 -5.39 0.75
N ARG A 251 -20.95 -5.36 2.06
CA ARG A 251 -21.77 -5.96 3.11
C ARG A 251 -22.92 -5.06 3.55
N GLY A 252 -22.90 -3.77 3.18
CA GLY A 252 -23.96 -2.83 3.47
C GLY A 252 -24.05 -2.38 4.93
N ILE A 253 -22.99 -2.59 5.73
CA ILE A 253 -22.93 -2.23 7.15
C ILE A 253 -22.47 -0.77 7.29
N GLY A 254 -23.07 -0.04 8.22
CA GLY A 254 -22.76 1.35 8.56
C GLY A 254 -23.42 2.39 7.65
N ASP A 255 -23.50 3.60 8.15
CA ASP A 255 -24.06 4.77 7.49
C ASP A 255 -22.98 5.63 6.82
N VAL A 256 -21.77 5.62 7.40
CA VAL A 256 -20.62 6.40 6.96
C VAL A 256 -19.33 5.60 7.11
N LEU A 257 -18.45 5.68 6.11
CA LEU A 257 -17.08 5.15 6.17
C LEU A 257 -16.11 6.32 6.28
N LEU A 258 -15.26 6.29 7.31
CA LEU A 258 -14.06 7.14 7.35
C LEU A 258 -13.04 6.57 6.37
N ALA A 259 -12.89 7.20 5.23
CA ALA A 259 -12.06 6.72 4.12
C ALA A 259 -10.92 7.68 3.81
N TRP A 260 -9.85 7.13 3.29
CA TRP A 260 -8.90 7.93 2.54
C TRP A 260 -9.56 8.42 1.25
N GLU A 261 -9.24 9.64 0.84
CA GLU A 261 -9.86 10.28 -0.33
C GLU A 261 -9.76 9.43 -1.60
N ASN A 262 -8.60 8.80 -1.82
CA ASN A 262 -8.38 7.89 -2.96
C ASN A 262 -9.29 6.65 -2.92
N GLU A 263 -9.52 6.05 -1.74
CA GLU A 263 -10.45 4.91 -1.59
C GLU A 263 -11.91 5.32 -1.82
N ALA A 264 -12.28 6.53 -1.39
CA ALA A 264 -13.61 7.05 -1.61
C ALA A 264 -13.89 7.29 -3.11
N PHE A 265 -12.95 7.89 -3.83
CA PHE A 265 -13.04 8.06 -5.28
C PHE A 265 -13.03 6.73 -6.03
N LEU A 266 -12.20 5.77 -5.60
CA LEU A 266 -12.15 4.44 -6.19
C LEU A 266 -13.51 3.74 -6.02
N SER A 267 -14.11 3.81 -4.84
CA SER A 267 -15.44 3.25 -4.56
C SER A 267 -16.51 3.86 -5.46
N GLN A 268 -16.49 5.18 -5.69
CA GLN A 268 -17.42 5.83 -6.63
C GLN A 268 -17.16 5.37 -8.07
N LYS A 269 -15.89 5.25 -8.48
CA LYS A 269 -15.53 4.81 -9.85
C LYS A 269 -15.99 3.38 -10.11
N GLU A 270 -15.84 2.48 -9.15
CA GLU A 270 -16.14 1.05 -9.32
C GLU A 270 -17.63 0.71 -9.13
N LEU A 271 -18.29 1.41 -8.21
CA LEU A 271 -19.66 1.07 -7.78
C LEU A 271 -20.70 2.07 -8.26
N GLY A 272 -20.27 3.09 -9.01
CA GLY A 272 -21.13 4.13 -9.56
C GLY A 272 -21.70 5.07 -8.50
N ASP A 273 -22.94 5.54 -8.73
CA ASP A 273 -23.58 6.56 -7.93
C ASP A 273 -24.26 6.05 -6.64
N LYS A 274 -23.78 4.92 -6.10
CA LYS A 274 -24.29 4.35 -4.83
C LYS A 274 -23.82 5.11 -3.60
N PHE A 275 -22.74 5.89 -3.73
CA PHE A 275 -22.10 6.58 -2.64
C PHE A 275 -21.78 8.03 -2.99
N GLU A 276 -21.71 8.87 -1.96
CA GLU A 276 -21.32 10.27 -2.04
C GLU A 276 -20.13 10.55 -1.12
N ILE A 277 -19.25 11.45 -1.55
CA ILE A 277 -18.11 11.90 -0.74
C ILE A 277 -18.50 13.19 -0.04
N VAL A 278 -18.44 13.18 1.28
CA VAL A 278 -18.60 14.35 2.12
C VAL A 278 -17.23 14.77 2.66
N TYR A 279 -16.88 16.01 2.42
CA TYR A 279 -15.64 16.59 2.92
C TYR A 279 -15.91 17.28 4.26
N PRO A 280 -15.24 16.86 5.34
CA PRO A 280 -15.39 17.52 6.63
C PRO A 280 -14.78 18.91 6.61
N SER A 281 -15.16 19.77 7.58
CA SER A 281 -14.63 21.11 7.73
C SER A 281 -13.12 21.14 8.01
N LEU A 282 -12.60 20.12 8.68
CA LEU A 282 -11.20 19.92 9.04
C LEU A 282 -10.82 18.46 8.80
N SER A 283 -9.69 18.22 8.18
CA SER A 283 -9.14 16.89 8.00
C SER A 283 -7.64 16.86 8.34
N ILE A 284 -6.90 15.88 7.86
CA ILE A 284 -5.47 15.73 8.10
C ILE A 284 -4.73 15.48 6.79
N LEU A 285 -3.54 16.05 6.64
CA LEU A 285 -2.63 15.76 5.53
C LEU A 285 -1.99 14.39 5.78
N ALA A 286 -2.43 13.41 5.03
CA ALA A 286 -1.83 12.08 5.05
C ALA A 286 -0.66 12.01 4.08
N GLU A 287 0.54 11.75 4.60
CA GLU A 287 1.80 11.71 3.88
C GLU A 287 2.38 10.29 3.93
N PRO A 288 1.91 9.36 3.08
CA PRO A 288 2.41 7.97 3.07
C PRO A 288 3.83 7.90 2.51
N PRO A 289 4.83 7.53 3.33
CA PRO A 289 6.21 7.54 2.92
C PRO A 289 6.64 6.24 2.25
N VAL A 290 7.77 6.32 1.53
CA VAL A 290 8.44 5.20 0.89
C VAL A 290 9.88 5.09 1.37
N ALA A 291 10.41 3.87 1.43
CA ALA A 291 11.81 3.66 1.79
C ALA A 291 12.39 2.40 1.12
N ILE A 292 13.70 2.40 0.95
CA ILE A 292 14.48 1.23 0.53
C ILE A 292 14.79 0.39 1.77
N VAL A 293 14.63 -0.92 1.67
CA VAL A 293 15.06 -1.85 2.71
C VAL A 293 16.54 -2.17 2.47
N ASP A 294 17.42 -1.28 2.96
CA ASP A 294 18.84 -1.24 2.64
C ASP A 294 19.53 -2.58 2.74
N LYS A 295 19.31 -3.28 3.87
CA LYS A 295 19.93 -4.59 4.08
C LYS A 295 19.51 -5.62 3.02
N VAL A 296 18.27 -5.60 2.59
CA VAL A 296 17.75 -6.56 1.61
C VAL A 296 18.28 -6.26 0.22
N VAL A 297 18.25 -4.99 -0.20
CA VAL A 297 18.73 -4.62 -1.55
C VAL A 297 20.23 -4.83 -1.69
N ASP A 298 21.02 -4.66 -0.61
CA ASP A 298 22.45 -4.95 -0.62
C ASP A 298 22.73 -6.45 -0.70
N ASP A 299 22.04 -7.24 0.13
CA ASP A 299 22.16 -8.71 0.11
C ASP A 299 21.73 -9.32 -1.25
N ARG A 300 20.77 -8.70 -1.94
CA ARG A 300 20.21 -9.19 -3.22
C ARG A 300 20.85 -8.55 -4.46
N GLY A 301 21.64 -7.49 -4.31
CA GLY A 301 22.19 -6.73 -5.43
C GLY A 301 21.13 -5.95 -6.22
N THR A 302 19.99 -5.59 -5.61
CA THR A 302 18.86 -4.92 -6.26
C THR A 302 18.81 -3.42 -6.02
N ARG A 303 19.83 -2.83 -5.36
CA ARG A 303 19.83 -1.41 -4.94
C ARG A 303 19.59 -0.45 -6.09
N GLU A 304 20.30 -0.61 -7.23
CA GLU A 304 20.18 0.31 -8.36
C GLU A 304 18.74 0.41 -8.87
N VAL A 305 18.10 -0.74 -9.07
CA VAL A 305 16.72 -0.79 -9.57
C VAL A 305 15.70 -0.37 -8.52
N ALA A 306 15.91 -0.67 -7.23
CA ALA A 306 15.04 -0.26 -6.13
C ALA A 306 15.06 1.27 -5.95
N GLU A 307 16.24 1.89 -6.01
CA GLU A 307 16.37 3.36 -6.00
C GLU A 307 15.69 4.00 -7.21
N ALA A 308 15.89 3.45 -8.39
CA ALA A 308 15.26 3.95 -9.60
C ALA A 308 13.73 3.81 -9.52
N TYR A 309 13.22 2.72 -8.94
CA TYR A 309 11.80 2.48 -8.74
C TYR A 309 11.16 3.54 -7.84
N LEU A 310 11.75 3.85 -6.69
CA LEU A 310 11.22 4.89 -5.81
C LEU A 310 11.41 6.30 -6.40
N LYS A 311 12.53 6.58 -7.07
CA LYS A 311 12.73 7.87 -7.78
C LYS A 311 11.71 8.10 -8.90
N TYR A 312 11.23 7.04 -9.55
CA TYR A 312 10.23 7.16 -10.60
C TYR A 312 8.88 7.67 -10.10
N LEU A 313 8.53 7.46 -8.83
CA LEU A 313 7.34 8.06 -8.19
C LEU A 313 7.34 9.60 -8.24
N TYR A 314 8.51 10.22 -8.28
CA TYR A 314 8.68 11.67 -8.30
C TYR A 314 8.82 12.26 -9.71
N THR A 315 8.82 11.43 -10.76
CA THR A 315 8.78 11.90 -12.15
C THR A 315 7.38 12.40 -12.51
N GLU A 316 7.27 13.21 -13.56
CA GLU A 316 5.95 13.64 -14.04
C GLU A 316 5.01 12.46 -14.31
N GLU A 317 5.53 11.39 -14.94
CA GLU A 317 4.74 10.19 -15.22
C GLU A 317 4.28 9.49 -13.93
N GLY A 318 5.18 9.32 -12.94
CA GLY A 318 4.83 8.76 -11.64
C GLY A 318 3.79 9.60 -10.91
N GLN A 319 3.91 10.92 -10.97
CA GLN A 319 2.96 11.85 -10.36
C GLN A 319 1.58 11.85 -11.06
N ARG A 320 1.56 11.71 -12.40
CA ARG A 320 0.29 11.54 -13.15
C ARG A 320 -0.39 10.23 -12.78
N ILE A 321 0.37 9.13 -12.72
CA ILE A 321 -0.17 7.83 -12.31
C ILE A 321 -0.76 7.93 -10.89
N ALA A 322 -0.09 8.59 -9.95
CA ALA A 322 -0.62 8.81 -8.61
C ALA A 322 -1.95 9.60 -8.65
N ALA A 323 -2.02 10.68 -9.43
CA ALA A 323 -3.22 11.52 -9.56
C ALA A 323 -4.39 10.80 -10.27
N ASP A 324 -4.10 9.95 -11.25
CA ASP A 324 -5.11 9.11 -11.93
C ASP A 324 -5.70 8.04 -11.01
N HIS A 325 -4.93 7.64 -9.98
CA HIS A 325 -5.35 6.77 -8.88
C HIS A 325 -5.78 7.56 -7.62
N PHE A 326 -6.15 8.83 -7.81
CA PHE A 326 -6.76 9.69 -6.79
C PHE A 326 -5.88 10.05 -5.60
N TYR A 327 -4.56 9.92 -5.73
CA TYR A 327 -3.63 10.51 -4.80
C TYR A 327 -3.28 11.94 -5.21
N ARG A 328 -3.13 12.83 -4.23
CA ARG A 328 -2.77 14.23 -4.47
C ARG A 328 -1.28 14.30 -4.83
N PRO A 329 -0.92 14.70 -6.06
CA PRO A 329 0.48 14.79 -6.46
C PRO A 329 1.19 15.93 -5.74
N ILE A 330 2.48 15.76 -5.46
CA ILE A 330 3.32 16.80 -4.85
C ILE A 330 3.98 17.71 -5.90
N ASN A 331 4.03 17.29 -7.17
CA ASN A 331 4.51 18.11 -8.26
C ASN A 331 3.46 19.20 -8.57
N PRO A 332 3.79 20.50 -8.44
CA PRO A 332 2.82 21.58 -8.59
C PRO A 332 2.22 21.68 -10.00
N ASP A 333 2.98 21.38 -11.05
CA ASP A 333 2.49 21.44 -12.43
C ASP A 333 1.49 20.31 -12.71
N ILE A 334 1.70 19.15 -12.13
CA ILE A 334 0.74 18.04 -12.19
C ILE A 334 -0.45 18.34 -11.30
N ALA A 335 -0.26 18.83 -10.07
CA ALA A 335 -1.35 19.19 -9.16
C ALA A 335 -2.31 20.20 -9.80
N ALA A 336 -1.80 21.20 -10.51
CA ALA A 336 -2.61 22.20 -11.21
C ALA A 336 -3.55 21.58 -12.27
N GLN A 337 -3.14 20.46 -12.90
CA GLN A 337 -3.96 19.75 -13.90
C GLN A 337 -5.11 18.96 -13.28
N TYR A 338 -5.05 18.67 -11.98
CA TYR A 338 -6.05 17.90 -11.23
C TYR A 338 -6.79 18.72 -10.17
N LYS A 339 -6.65 20.07 -10.20
CA LYS A 339 -7.25 20.99 -9.20
C LYS A 339 -8.77 20.82 -9.05
N ASP A 340 -9.48 20.50 -10.13
CA ASP A 340 -10.93 20.33 -10.09
C ASP A 340 -11.35 18.98 -9.49
N LYS A 341 -10.42 18.03 -9.35
CA LYS A 341 -10.65 16.73 -8.74
C LYS A 341 -10.51 16.78 -7.23
N PHE A 342 -9.52 17.51 -6.71
CA PHE A 342 -9.18 17.54 -5.30
C PHE A 342 -9.65 18.82 -4.64
N LYS A 343 -10.63 18.71 -3.73
CA LYS A 343 -11.13 19.84 -2.98
C LYS A 343 -10.07 20.40 -2.03
N GLU A 344 -9.95 21.71 -1.95
CA GLU A 344 -9.16 22.37 -0.92
C GLU A 344 -9.82 22.21 0.45
N LEU A 345 -9.02 21.86 1.46
CA LEU A 345 -9.44 21.60 2.82
C LEU A 345 -8.48 22.25 3.81
N GLU A 346 -8.99 22.60 4.99
CA GLU A 346 -8.13 22.86 6.14
C GLU A 346 -7.57 21.50 6.62
N LEU A 347 -6.24 21.37 6.67
CA LEU A 347 -5.56 20.13 7.00
C LEU A 347 -4.63 20.27 8.19
N LEU A 348 -4.83 19.42 9.18
CA LEU A 348 -3.88 19.18 10.26
C LEU A 348 -2.62 18.51 9.69
N GLN A 349 -1.49 18.72 10.34
CA GLN A 349 -0.21 18.14 9.98
C GLN A 349 0.37 17.36 11.16
N ILE A 350 0.91 16.17 10.89
CA ILE A 350 1.41 15.30 11.96
C ILE A 350 2.51 15.95 12.80
N ASP A 351 3.46 16.63 12.17
CA ASP A 351 4.58 17.24 12.87
C ASP A 351 4.16 18.50 13.64
N LYS A 352 3.27 19.32 13.06
CA LYS A 352 2.85 20.59 13.63
C LYS A 352 1.81 20.42 14.75
N ASP A 353 0.81 19.59 14.52
CA ASP A 353 -0.38 19.52 15.36
C ASP A 353 -0.32 18.36 16.37
N PHE A 354 0.58 17.38 16.15
CA PHE A 354 0.69 16.16 16.98
C PHE A 354 2.12 15.89 17.48
N GLY A 355 3.09 16.77 17.19
CA GLY A 355 4.49 16.59 17.59
C GLY A 355 5.24 15.49 16.86
N GLY A 356 4.72 15.05 15.71
CA GLY A 356 5.27 13.98 14.88
C GLY A 356 4.77 12.58 15.28
N TRP A 357 5.13 11.60 14.45
CA TRP A 357 4.65 10.22 14.63
C TRP A 357 5.09 9.57 15.94
N ALA A 358 6.29 9.87 16.45
CA ALA A 358 6.78 9.31 17.71
C ALA A 358 5.89 9.72 18.89
N GLU A 359 5.55 11.01 19.00
CA GLU A 359 4.68 11.52 20.05
C GLU A 359 3.24 11.06 19.87
N ALA A 360 2.71 11.09 18.64
CA ALA A 360 1.38 10.59 18.34
C ALA A 360 1.24 9.11 18.69
N GLN A 361 2.23 8.27 18.35
CA GLN A 361 2.26 6.85 18.71
C GLN A 361 2.26 6.64 20.22
N LYS A 362 3.16 7.34 20.93
CA LYS A 362 3.28 7.24 22.39
C LYS A 362 2.00 7.63 23.10
N LYS A 363 1.39 8.74 22.70
CA LYS A 363 0.18 9.27 23.34
C LYS A 363 -1.07 8.45 23.02
N HIS A 364 -1.24 8.07 21.76
CA HIS A 364 -2.52 7.56 21.29
C HIS A 364 -2.56 6.05 21.05
N PHE A 365 -1.47 5.44 20.57
CA PHE A 365 -1.49 4.08 20.00
C PHE A 365 -0.55 3.09 20.68
N ALA A 366 0.27 3.51 21.66
CA ALA A 366 1.04 2.60 22.49
C ALA A 366 0.10 1.82 23.42
N GLU A 367 0.58 0.69 23.94
CA GLU A 367 -0.13 -0.08 24.96
C GLU A 367 -0.47 0.83 26.16
N GLY A 368 -1.74 0.85 26.55
CA GLY A 368 -2.27 1.77 27.56
C GLY A 368 -2.41 3.23 27.10
N GLY A 369 -2.23 3.51 25.83
CA GLY A 369 -2.43 4.84 25.25
C GLY A 369 -3.90 5.24 25.15
N THR A 370 -4.15 6.46 24.67
CA THR A 370 -5.51 7.04 24.65
C THR A 370 -6.53 6.19 23.89
N PHE A 371 -6.10 5.48 22.83
CA PHE A 371 -7.01 4.60 22.09
C PHE A 371 -7.51 3.44 22.94
N ASP A 372 -6.65 2.82 23.76
CA ASP A 372 -7.04 1.74 24.68
C ASP A 372 -7.95 2.22 25.81
N GLU A 373 -7.84 3.51 26.20
CA GLU A 373 -8.79 4.12 27.17
C GLU A 373 -10.18 4.34 26.55
N ILE A 374 -10.23 4.73 25.28
CA ILE A 374 -11.46 5.07 24.55
C ILE A 374 -12.20 3.82 24.10
N TYR A 375 -11.49 2.87 23.53
CA TYR A 375 -12.06 1.65 22.94
C TYR A 375 -11.72 0.41 23.76
N LYS A 376 -12.75 -0.15 24.42
CA LYS A 376 -12.65 -1.43 25.10
C LYS A 376 -13.52 -2.45 24.35
N PRO A 377 -12.91 -3.49 23.73
CA PRO A 377 -13.69 -4.52 23.05
C PRO A 377 -14.76 -5.12 23.97
N GLY A 378 -16.02 -5.11 23.54
CA GLY A 378 -17.13 -5.70 24.30
C GLY A 378 -17.80 -4.80 25.35
N SER A 379 -17.38 -3.54 25.49
CA SER A 379 -18.11 -2.56 26.30
C SER A 379 -19.25 -1.91 25.49
N LYS A 380 -20.33 -2.65 25.25
CA LYS A 380 -21.63 -2.10 24.87
C LYS A 380 -22.58 -2.23 26.04
#